data_f234b19b5a71ea64713bdf58ccd23b0e
#
_entry.id   f234b19b5a71ea64713bdf58ccd23b0e
#
_cell.length_a   1.000
_cell.length_b   1.000
_cell.length_c   1.000
_cell.angle_alpha   90.00
_cell.angle_beta   90.00
_cell.angle_gamma   90.00
#
_symmetry.space_group_name_H-M   'P 1'
#
loop_
_entity.id
_entity.type
_entity.pdbx_description
1 polymer ?
#
loop_
_entity_poly.entity_id
_entity_poly.type
_entity_poly.pdbx_seq_one_letter_code
_entity_poly.pdbx_strand_id
1 'polypeptide(L)'
;MAAKPTLYSFYTSFFSQKTLMHFYEKGVEFDKHIVNLAGDETQSSWFLKINPRGEVPSLKFGEEIINDSENICQYLETNKIGKSLFPTDPEHLSKHNAFRERLVAVPIELITYGTAFHPHLRNNPKMPIKWPLTKLMKDKMLHRSENLRKKAAENSGTPAEAVLLEKADEHDKRLHLYTNEDEQKQMLRDLQTLLDDIEKELANKVWQYKDNQWLINDEFTSADCILAIILNRLDFLGHEDNMASLARPCLASWWGRAKSRESFIEATKTPYLPLYILKSKLGLI
;
A
#
# COMPACT_ATOMS: atom_id res chain seq x y z
N MET A 1 23.35 20.70 -9.16
CA MET A 1 21.92 20.31 -9.09
C MET A 1 21.80 19.21 -8.06
N ALA A 2 20.84 19.29 -7.14
CA ALA A 2 20.59 18.20 -6.21
C ALA A 2 20.23 16.94 -7.01
N ALA A 3 20.73 15.78 -6.61
CA ALA A 3 20.44 14.53 -7.29
C ALA A 3 18.93 14.26 -7.20
N LYS A 4 18.30 13.98 -8.33
CA LYS A 4 16.89 13.60 -8.39
C LYS A 4 16.72 12.19 -7.78
N PRO A 5 15.83 12.00 -6.80
CA PRO A 5 15.64 10.68 -6.21
C PRO A 5 15.03 9.68 -7.20
N THR A 6 15.42 8.40 -7.10
CA THR A 6 14.82 7.30 -7.87
C THR A 6 13.97 6.43 -6.95
N LEU A 7 12.68 6.31 -7.25
CA LEU A 7 11.74 5.45 -6.53
C LEU A 7 11.52 4.15 -7.30
N TYR A 8 11.99 3.05 -6.72
CA TYR A 8 11.72 1.70 -7.18
C TYR A 8 10.35 1.28 -6.68
N SER A 9 9.43 1.00 -7.59
CA SER A 9 8.02 0.80 -7.27
C SER A 9 7.34 -0.19 -8.20
N PHE A 10 6.12 -0.61 -7.85
CA PHE A 10 5.28 -1.41 -8.76
C PHE A 10 3.83 -0.91 -8.72
N TYR A 11 3.19 -0.89 -9.88
CA TYR A 11 1.87 -0.29 -10.10
C TYR A 11 0.78 -0.74 -9.12
N THR A 12 0.72 -2.05 -8.81
CA THR A 12 -0.33 -2.62 -7.95
C THR A 12 0.12 -2.86 -6.52
N SER A 13 1.34 -2.48 -6.15
CA SER A 13 1.81 -2.56 -4.77
C SER A 13 1.13 -1.46 -3.93
N PHE A 14 0.38 -1.85 -2.91
CA PHE A 14 -0.22 -0.91 -1.96
C PHE A 14 0.81 0.05 -1.38
N PHE A 15 1.95 -0.49 -0.92
CA PHE A 15 3.01 0.30 -0.30
C PHE A 15 3.68 1.26 -1.30
N SER A 16 3.82 0.83 -2.56
CA SER A 16 4.30 1.72 -3.63
C SER A 16 3.30 2.84 -3.93
N GLN A 17 2.01 2.53 -4.04
CA GLN A 17 0.97 3.53 -4.29
C GLN A 17 0.90 4.56 -3.15
N LYS A 18 1.00 4.10 -1.89
CA LYS A 18 1.07 4.97 -0.72
C LYS A 18 2.25 5.95 -0.81
N THR A 19 3.44 5.45 -1.10
CA THR A 19 4.64 6.27 -1.24
C THR A 19 4.54 7.23 -2.44
N LEU A 20 4.07 6.75 -3.60
CA LEU A 20 3.83 7.59 -4.78
C LEU A 20 2.88 8.75 -4.47
N MET A 21 1.78 8.48 -3.75
CA MET A 21 0.84 9.53 -3.37
C MET A 21 1.51 10.59 -2.49
N HIS A 22 2.38 10.18 -1.54
CA HIS A 22 3.17 11.13 -0.74
C HIS A 22 4.10 11.97 -1.60
N PHE A 23 4.81 11.38 -2.56
CA PHE A 23 5.69 12.13 -3.46
C PHE A 23 4.92 13.18 -4.26
N TYR A 24 3.80 12.81 -4.85
CA TYR A 24 2.97 13.73 -5.62
C TYR A 24 2.36 14.83 -4.76
N GLU A 25 1.82 14.51 -3.57
CA GLU A 25 1.27 15.52 -2.64
C GLU A 25 2.34 16.48 -2.12
N LYS A 26 3.56 16.00 -1.91
CA LYS A 26 4.69 16.84 -1.48
C LYS A 26 5.25 17.70 -2.62
N GLY A 27 4.88 17.45 -3.88
CA GLY A 27 5.44 18.11 -5.05
C GLY A 27 6.91 17.75 -5.28
N VAL A 28 7.36 16.56 -4.90
CA VAL A 28 8.74 16.11 -5.08
C VAL A 28 8.91 15.55 -6.48
N GLU A 29 9.88 16.08 -7.21
CA GLU A 29 10.30 15.49 -8.49
C GLU A 29 11.16 14.25 -8.25
N PHE A 30 10.87 13.16 -8.94
CA PHE A 30 11.58 11.89 -8.82
C PHE A 30 11.56 11.10 -10.13
N ASP A 31 12.51 10.18 -10.27
CA ASP A 31 12.50 9.19 -11.35
C ASP A 31 11.80 7.92 -10.82
N LYS A 32 10.90 7.38 -11.62
CA LYS A 32 10.19 6.16 -11.27
C LYS A 32 10.80 4.96 -12.00
N HIS A 33 11.30 3.98 -11.24
CA HIS A 33 11.77 2.71 -11.76
C HIS A 33 10.78 1.61 -11.40
N ILE A 34 10.23 0.94 -12.41
CA ILE A 34 9.26 -0.14 -12.19
C ILE A 34 10.02 -1.45 -12.00
N VAL A 35 9.78 -2.08 -10.85
CA VAL A 35 10.33 -3.41 -10.51
C VAL A 35 9.21 -4.45 -10.66
N ASN A 36 9.36 -5.38 -11.59
CA ASN A 36 8.29 -6.29 -12.00
C ASN A 36 8.01 -7.39 -10.95
N LEU A 37 6.99 -7.17 -10.11
CA LEU A 37 6.54 -8.17 -9.12
C LEU A 37 5.94 -9.43 -9.75
N ALA A 38 5.40 -9.33 -10.96
CA ALA A 38 4.80 -10.48 -11.65
C ALA A 38 5.88 -11.43 -12.20
N GLY A 39 7.06 -10.90 -12.54
CA GLY A 39 8.25 -11.63 -12.99
C GLY A 39 9.26 -11.91 -11.88
N ASP A 40 8.89 -11.72 -10.61
CA ASP A 40 9.76 -11.93 -9.44
C ASP A 40 11.09 -11.14 -9.48
N GLU A 41 11.11 -10.00 -10.21
CA GLU A 41 12.31 -9.16 -10.36
C GLU A 41 12.83 -8.61 -9.02
N THR A 42 11.94 -8.46 -8.02
CA THR A 42 12.34 -8.09 -6.66
C THR A 42 13.31 -9.09 -6.00
N GLN A 43 13.38 -10.31 -6.52
CA GLN A 43 14.29 -11.35 -6.04
C GLN A 43 15.52 -11.55 -6.94
N SER A 44 15.72 -10.65 -7.92
CA SER A 44 16.93 -10.63 -8.74
C SER A 44 18.13 -10.12 -7.95
N SER A 45 19.33 -10.59 -8.29
CA SER A 45 20.57 -10.20 -7.61
C SER A 45 20.85 -8.69 -7.67
N TRP A 46 20.37 -7.99 -8.72
CA TRP A 46 20.56 -6.55 -8.81
C TRP A 46 19.64 -5.81 -7.83
N PHE A 47 18.37 -6.23 -7.70
CA PHE A 47 17.43 -5.56 -6.80
C PHE A 47 17.68 -5.92 -5.33
N LEU A 48 18.12 -7.15 -5.03
CA LEU A 48 18.51 -7.54 -3.67
C LEU A 48 19.71 -6.75 -3.12
N LYS A 49 20.54 -6.14 -3.98
CA LYS A 49 21.58 -5.17 -3.57
C LYS A 49 20.99 -3.82 -3.14
N ILE A 50 19.81 -3.46 -3.66
CA ILE A 50 19.08 -2.24 -3.28
C ILE A 50 18.23 -2.52 -2.04
N ASN A 51 17.45 -3.59 -2.06
CA ASN A 51 16.63 -4.01 -0.94
C ASN A 51 16.79 -5.52 -0.71
N PRO A 52 17.58 -5.93 0.30
CA PRO A 52 17.78 -7.35 0.60
C PRO A 52 16.48 -8.11 0.91
N ARG A 53 15.43 -7.42 1.38
CA ARG A 53 14.11 -8.05 1.58
C ARG A 53 13.35 -8.33 0.27
N GLY A 54 13.83 -7.83 -0.88
CA GLY A 54 13.15 -8.00 -2.16
C GLY A 54 11.74 -7.42 -2.15
N GLU A 55 11.58 -6.20 -1.66
CA GLU A 55 10.28 -5.52 -1.51
C GLU A 55 10.30 -4.12 -2.14
N VAL A 56 9.15 -3.68 -2.63
CA VAL A 56 8.93 -2.31 -3.08
C VAL A 56 7.90 -1.64 -2.17
N PRO A 57 8.04 -0.32 -1.93
CA PRO A 57 8.97 0.62 -2.54
C PRO A 57 10.37 0.62 -1.90
N SER A 58 11.34 1.09 -2.68
CA SER A 58 12.67 1.48 -2.21
C SER A 58 13.04 2.82 -2.84
N LEU A 59 13.67 3.69 -2.10
CA LEU A 59 14.12 5.00 -2.55
C LEU A 59 15.65 5.04 -2.59
N LYS A 60 16.22 5.45 -3.73
CA LYS A 60 17.62 5.84 -3.82
C LYS A 60 17.69 7.36 -3.95
N PHE A 61 18.39 8.01 -3.03
CA PHE A 61 18.62 9.45 -3.04
C PHE A 61 20.11 9.75 -2.83
N GLY A 62 20.80 10.08 -3.92
CA GLY A 62 22.26 10.13 -3.94
C GLY A 62 22.83 8.74 -3.67
N GLU A 63 23.65 8.63 -2.64
CA GLU A 63 24.23 7.33 -2.18
C GLU A 63 23.36 6.61 -1.14
N GLU A 64 22.33 7.27 -0.62
CA GLU A 64 21.45 6.69 0.39
C GLU A 64 20.37 5.81 -0.24
N ILE A 65 20.11 4.68 0.39
CA ILE A 65 19.00 3.79 0.04
C ILE A 65 18.09 3.67 1.26
N ILE A 66 16.82 4.07 1.09
CA ILE A 66 15.80 4.02 2.12
C ILE A 66 14.77 2.98 1.70
N ASN A 67 14.62 1.93 2.48
CA ASN A 67 13.67 0.87 2.28
C ASN A 67 12.52 1.00 3.25
N ASP A 68 11.36 0.41 2.88
CA ASP A 68 10.08 0.52 3.55
C ASP A 68 9.36 1.85 3.31
N SER A 69 8.06 1.74 3.06
CA SER A 69 7.20 2.88 2.70
C SER A 69 7.05 3.93 3.81
N GLU A 70 7.04 3.50 5.09
CA GLU A 70 6.96 4.43 6.23
C GLU A 70 8.27 5.16 6.42
N ASN A 71 9.39 4.44 6.34
CA ASN A 71 10.72 5.04 6.43
C ASN A 71 10.94 6.05 5.30
N ILE A 72 10.50 5.76 4.08
CA ILE A 72 10.59 6.70 2.96
C ILE A 72 9.75 7.96 3.23
N CYS A 73 8.49 7.81 3.65
CA CYS A 73 7.64 8.95 3.97
C CYS A 73 8.23 9.79 5.11
N GLN A 74 8.72 9.15 6.17
CA GLN A 74 9.36 9.83 7.29
C GLN A 74 10.66 10.54 6.87
N TYR A 75 11.47 9.92 6.01
CA TYR A 75 12.68 10.53 5.47
C TYR A 75 12.39 11.83 4.73
N LEU A 76 11.34 11.85 3.89
CA LEU A 76 10.92 13.05 3.17
C LEU A 76 10.48 14.17 4.14
N GLU A 77 9.77 13.83 5.21
CA GLU A 77 9.34 14.83 6.21
C GLU A 77 10.51 15.35 7.03
N THR A 78 11.34 14.47 7.58
CA THR A 78 12.47 14.81 8.45
C THR A 78 13.48 15.69 7.73
N ASN A 79 13.74 15.40 6.46
CA ASN A 79 14.69 16.16 5.63
C ASN A 79 14.03 17.35 4.90
N LYS A 80 12.75 17.66 5.21
CA LYS A 80 12.00 18.78 4.61
C LYS A 80 12.00 18.76 3.08
N ILE A 81 11.90 17.57 2.49
CA ILE A 81 11.87 17.40 1.03
C ILE A 81 10.43 17.60 0.57
N GLY A 82 10.19 18.62 -0.26
CA GLY A 82 8.85 19.05 -0.67
C GLY A 82 8.04 19.72 0.46
N LYS A 83 6.75 19.99 0.21
CA LYS A 83 5.88 20.56 1.25
C LYS A 83 5.65 19.55 2.37
N SER A 84 5.45 20.01 3.62
CA SER A 84 5.02 19.12 4.71
C SER A 84 3.60 18.60 4.47
N LEU A 85 3.38 17.33 4.80
CA LEU A 85 2.05 16.72 4.88
C LEU A 85 1.63 16.47 6.35
N PHE A 86 2.37 17.03 7.29
CA PHE A 86 2.05 16.98 8.72
C PHE A 86 1.54 18.34 9.18
N PRO A 87 0.45 18.39 9.92
CA PRO A 87 -0.04 19.64 10.52
C PRO A 87 1.01 20.30 11.41
N THR A 88 1.02 21.63 11.41
CA THR A 88 1.92 22.40 12.27
C THR A 88 1.29 22.74 13.64
N ASP A 89 -0.03 22.80 13.70
CA ASP A 89 -0.77 23.01 14.94
C ASP A 89 -0.66 21.78 15.84
N PRO A 90 -0.33 21.93 17.15
CA PRO A 90 -0.10 20.79 18.04
C PRO A 90 -1.31 19.87 18.25
N GLU A 91 -2.54 20.41 18.28
CA GLU A 91 -3.76 19.61 18.46
C GLU A 91 -4.02 18.80 17.20
N HIS A 92 -3.96 19.45 16.03
CA HIS A 92 -4.11 18.76 14.75
C HIS A 92 -3.00 17.73 14.53
N LEU A 93 -1.76 18.01 14.90
CA LEU A 93 -0.64 17.06 14.80
C LEU A 93 -0.87 15.83 15.68
N SER A 94 -1.37 16.02 16.90
CA SER A 94 -1.70 14.91 17.81
C SER A 94 -2.78 13.99 17.20
N LYS A 95 -3.87 14.58 16.69
CA LYS A 95 -4.94 13.84 16.01
C LYS A 95 -4.44 13.12 14.74
N HIS A 96 -3.64 13.83 13.93
CA HIS A 96 -3.01 13.27 12.74
C HIS A 96 -2.20 12.04 13.08
N ASN A 97 -1.33 12.11 14.08
CA ASN A 97 -0.48 10.99 14.46
C ASN A 97 -1.31 9.79 14.95
N ALA A 98 -2.36 10.03 15.74
CA ALA A 98 -3.24 8.99 16.25
C ALA A 98 -3.99 8.26 15.10
N PHE A 99 -4.55 8.98 14.13
CA PHE A 99 -5.19 8.34 12.96
C PHE A 99 -4.16 7.66 12.05
N ARG A 100 -3.02 8.32 11.82
CA ARG A 100 -1.95 7.78 10.99
C ARG A 100 -1.42 6.45 11.53
N GLU A 101 -1.18 6.35 12.83
CA GLU A 101 -0.76 5.10 13.48
C GLU A 101 -1.77 3.97 13.24
N ARG A 102 -3.06 4.23 13.46
CA ARG A 102 -4.13 3.25 13.22
C ARG A 102 -4.24 2.84 11.76
N LEU A 103 -4.08 3.78 10.82
CA LEU A 103 -4.12 3.52 9.38
C LEU A 103 -2.91 2.69 8.91
N VAL A 104 -1.73 2.97 9.46
CA VAL A 104 -0.52 2.18 9.17
C VAL A 104 -0.63 0.76 9.72
N ALA A 105 -1.29 0.60 10.87
CA ALA A 105 -1.49 -0.70 11.51
C ALA A 105 -2.51 -1.61 10.77
N VAL A 106 -3.29 -1.08 9.79
CA VAL A 106 -4.21 -1.91 9.00
C VAL A 106 -3.44 -3.03 8.29
N PRO A 107 -3.77 -4.30 8.51
CA PRO A 107 -3.06 -5.45 7.94
C PRO A 107 -3.44 -5.68 6.48
N ILE A 108 -3.24 -4.66 5.63
CA ILE A 108 -3.75 -4.62 4.26
C ILE A 108 -3.18 -5.72 3.36
N GLU A 109 -1.95 -6.21 3.65
CA GLU A 109 -1.39 -7.36 2.95
C GLU A 109 -2.18 -8.63 3.26
N LEU A 110 -2.49 -8.88 4.56
CA LEU A 110 -3.27 -10.03 5.00
C LEU A 110 -4.68 -9.99 4.41
N ILE A 111 -5.34 -8.85 4.41
CA ILE A 111 -6.65 -8.65 3.79
C ILE A 111 -6.55 -8.88 2.26
N THR A 112 -5.52 -8.36 1.60
CA THR A 112 -5.35 -8.50 0.14
C THR A 112 -5.25 -9.97 -0.27
N TYR A 113 -4.37 -10.72 0.36
CA TYR A 113 -4.17 -12.13 -0.02
C TYR A 113 -5.24 -13.04 0.59
N GLY A 114 -5.71 -12.75 1.81
CA GLY A 114 -6.82 -13.49 2.43
C GLY A 114 -8.11 -13.42 1.62
N THR A 115 -8.36 -12.28 0.96
CA THR A 115 -9.49 -12.14 0.01
C THR A 115 -9.42 -13.17 -1.14
N ALA A 116 -8.22 -13.61 -1.57
CA ALA A 116 -8.09 -14.66 -2.56
C ALA A 116 -8.47 -16.04 -2.01
N PHE A 117 -8.23 -16.30 -0.70
CA PHE A 117 -8.64 -17.54 -0.03
C PHE A 117 -10.13 -17.56 0.28
N HIS A 118 -10.73 -16.41 0.61
CA HIS A 118 -12.12 -16.26 1.05
C HIS A 118 -12.92 -15.34 0.11
N PRO A 119 -13.11 -15.71 -1.16
CA PRO A 119 -13.74 -14.85 -2.17
C PRO A 119 -15.21 -14.51 -1.87
N HIS A 120 -15.89 -15.29 -1.04
CA HIS A 120 -17.28 -15.06 -0.62
C HIS A 120 -17.43 -13.92 0.40
N LEU A 121 -16.33 -13.46 1.02
CA LEU A 121 -16.33 -12.28 1.89
C LEU A 121 -16.37 -10.95 1.11
N ARG A 122 -16.30 -11.01 -0.22
CA ARG A 122 -16.37 -9.84 -1.10
C ARG A 122 -17.81 -9.58 -1.53
N ASN A 123 -18.19 -8.30 -1.61
CA ASN A 123 -19.51 -7.93 -2.09
C ASN A 123 -19.53 -7.69 -3.60
N ASN A 124 -18.56 -6.93 -4.14
CA ASN A 124 -18.53 -6.56 -5.56
C ASN A 124 -17.12 -6.32 -6.08
N PRO A 125 -16.38 -7.35 -6.51
CA PRO A 125 -15.04 -7.17 -7.06
C PRO A 125 -15.11 -6.42 -8.40
N LYS A 126 -14.65 -5.18 -8.44
CA LYS A 126 -14.53 -4.36 -9.68
C LYS A 126 -13.50 -4.92 -10.64
N MET A 127 -12.42 -5.51 -10.10
CA MET A 127 -11.52 -6.29 -10.93
C MET A 127 -12.04 -7.71 -11.03
N PRO A 128 -11.90 -8.34 -12.20
CA PRO A 128 -12.02 -9.77 -12.29
C PRO A 128 -10.81 -10.45 -11.60
N ILE A 129 -10.69 -10.30 -10.25
CA ILE A 129 -9.96 -11.27 -9.47
C ILE A 129 -10.82 -12.54 -9.51
N LYS A 130 -11.19 -12.90 -10.74
CA LYS A 130 -11.85 -14.13 -11.10
C LYS A 130 -10.75 -15.16 -11.28
N TRP A 131 -11.11 -16.41 -11.17
CA TRP A 131 -10.29 -17.48 -11.69
C TRP A 131 -9.86 -17.10 -13.14
N PRO A 132 -8.57 -17.10 -13.55
CA PRO A 132 -7.44 -17.80 -12.92
C PRO A 132 -6.56 -16.94 -11.97
N LEU A 133 -6.77 -15.62 -11.85
CA LEU A 133 -5.90 -14.75 -11.07
C LEU A 133 -5.95 -15.07 -9.56
N THR A 134 -7.15 -15.37 -9.04
CA THR A 134 -7.31 -15.82 -7.65
C THR A 134 -6.51 -17.10 -7.37
N LYS A 135 -6.52 -18.06 -8.31
CA LYS A 135 -5.73 -19.28 -8.20
C LYS A 135 -4.23 -18.96 -8.17
N LEU A 136 -3.78 -18.11 -9.09
CA LEU A 136 -2.36 -17.69 -9.14
C LEU A 136 -1.91 -17.02 -7.84
N MET A 137 -2.76 -16.15 -7.25
CA MET A 137 -2.47 -15.50 -5.97
C MET A 137 -2.37 -16.53 -4.83
N LYS A 138 -3.31 -17.48 -4.75
CA LYS A 138 -3.27 -18.56 -3.76
C LYS A 138 -2.01 -19.41 -3.90
N ASP A 139 -1.73 -19.90 -5.11
CA ASP A 139 -0.58 -20.75 -5.39
C ASP A 139 0.73 -20.01 -5.04
N LYS A 140 0.82 -18.73 -5.39
CA LYS A 140 1.99 -17.90 -5.04
C LYS A 140 2.16 -17.78 -3.52
N MET A 141 1.07 -17.63 -2.76
CA MET A 141 1.13 -17.54 -1.29
C MET A 141 1.47 -18.88 -0.64
N LEU A 142 0.90 -19.98 -1.12
CA LEU A 142 1.14 -21.31 -0.56
C LEU A 142 2.60 -21.78 -0.77
N HIS A 143 3.25 -21.37 -1.85
CA HIS A 143 4.63 -21.75 -2.16
C HIS A 143 5.67 -20.65 -1.87
N ARG A 144 5.24 -19.54 -1.22
CA ARG A 144 6.11 -18.37 -1.04
C ARG A 144 7.36 -18.67 -0.22
N SER A 145 7.22 -19.37 0.90
CA SER A 145 8.37 -19.70 1.77
C SER A 145 9.34 -20.66 1.09
N GLU A 146 8.85 -21.65 0.35
CA GLU A 146 9.69 -22.57 -0.45
C GLU A 146 10.48 -21.78 -1.50
N ASN A 147 9.81 -20.89 -2.25
CA ASN A 147 10.44 -20.04 -3.25
C ASN A 147 11.49 -19.10 -2.63
N LEU A 148 11.22 -18.52 -1.45
CA LEU A 148 12.16 -17.67 -0.73
C LEU A 148 13.40 -18.46 -0.29
N ARG A 149 13.24 -19.68 0.24
CA ARG A 149 14.37 -20.56 0.61
C ARG A 149 15.21 -20.95 -0.60
N LYS A 150 14.58 -21.24 -1.74
CA LYS A 150 15.29 -21.49 -3.00
C LYS A 150 16.11 -20.27 -3.42
N LYS A 151 15.52 -19.08 -3.35
CA LYS A 151 16.21 -17.82 -3.67
C LYS A 151 17.33 -17.50 -2.67
N ALA A 152 17.17 -17.82 -1.39
CA ALA A 152 18.24 -17.72 -0.41
C ALA A 152 19.44 -18.57 -0.80
N ALA A 153 19.22 -19.83 -1.18
CA ALA A 153 20.29 -20.71 -1.65
C ALA A 153 21.01 -20.18 -2.92
N GLU A 154 20.27 -19.58 -3.85
CA GLU A 154 20.84 -18.93 -5.06
C GLU A 154 21.68 -17.67 -4.70
N ASN A 155 21.51 -17.09 -3.52
CA ASN A 155 22.22 -15.92 -3.02
C ASN A 155 23.16 -16.25 -1.84
N SER A 156 23.58 -17.51 -1.72
CA SER A 156 24.42 -17.96 -0.62
C SER A 156 25.71 -17.15 -0.50
N GLY A 157 26.09 -16.81 0.73
CA GLY A 157 27.24 -15.96 1.03
C GLY A 157 27.01 -14.46 0.85
N THR A 158 25.79 -14.03 0.48
CA THR A 158 25.41 -12.60 0.40
C THR A 158 24.55 -12.16 1.58
N PRO A 159 24.46 -10.86 1.87
CA PRO A 159 23.55 -10.35 2.91
C PRO A 159 22.06 -10.71 2.65
N ALA A 160 21.69 -10.99 1.40
CA ALA A 160 20.33 -11.34 1.04
C ALA A 160 19.92 -12.76 1.51
N GLU A 161 20.88 -13.69 1.66
CA GLU A 161 20.59 -15.06 2.09
C GLU A 161 19.84 -15.11 3.43
N ALA A 162 20.44 -14.51 4.47
CA ALA A 162 19.85 -14.51 5.81
C ALA A 162 18.48 -13.83 5.84
N VAL A 163 18.33 -12.70 5.14
CA VAL A 163 17.09 -11.93 5.08
C VAL A 163 15.98 -12.71 4.35
N LEU A 164 16.32 -13.44 3.28
CA LEU A 164 15.34 -14.26 2.55
C LEU A 164 14.88 -15.48 3.37
N LEU A 165 15.79 -16.08 4.17
CA LEU A 165 15.44 -17.16 5.10
C LEU A 165 14.54 -16.66 6.22
N GLU A 166 14.87 -15.53 6.85
CA GLU A 166 14.03 -14.89 7.86
C GLU A 166 12.63 -14.61 7.31
N LYS A 167 12.53 -14.05 6.12
CA LYS A 167 11.27 -13.74 5.45
C LYS A 167 10.45 -15.01 5.13
N ALA A 168 11.11 -16.13 4.81
CA ALA A 168 10.45 -17.41 4.63
C ALA A 168 9.83 -17.91 5.94
N ASP A 169 10.57 -17.81 7.05
CA ASP A 169 10.10 -18.22 8.37
C ASP A 169 8.99 -17.32 8.89
N GLU A 170 9.06 -16.00 8.66
CA GLU A 170 7.98 -15.04 8.93
C GLU A 170 6.70 -15.42 8.16
N HIS A 171 6.85 -15.80 6.89
CA HIS A 171 5.71 -16.20 6.06
C HIS A 171 5.05 -17.47 6.58
N ASP A 172 5.84 -18.50 6.93
CA ASP A 172 5.30 -19.76 7.48
C ASP A 172 4.51 -19.51 8.76
N LYS A 173 5.03 -18.68 9.67
CA LYS A 173 4.34 -18.30 10.91
C LYS A 173 3.01 -17.57 10.65
N ARG A 174 2.91 -16.83 9.57
CA ARG A 174 1.76 -15.99 9.23
C ARG A 174 0.79 -16.63 8.24
N LEU A 175 1.12 -17.81 7.68
CA LEU A 175 0.31 -18.43 6.63
C LEU A 175 -1.13 -18.69 7.08
N HIS A 176 -1.35 -19.07 8.35
CA HIS A 176 -2.69 -19.28 8.91
C HIS A 176 -3.54 -17.99 8.85
N LEU A 177 -2.95 -16.81 8.99
CA LEU A 177 -3.68 -15.54 8.93
C LEU A 177 -4.29 -15.25 7.55
N TYR A 178 -3.72 -15.81 6.47
CA TYR A 178 -4.30 -15.70 5.12
C TYR A 178 -5.39 -16.76 4.88
N THR A 179 -5.27 -17.94 5.49
CA THR A 179 -6.10 -19.11 5.20
C THR A 179 -7.25 -19.31 6.18
N ASN A 180 -7.19 -18.72 7.36
CA ASN A 180 -8.25 -18.78 8.36
C ASN A 180 -9.31 -17.71 8.10
N GLU A 181 -10.56 -18.15 7.90
CA GLU A 181 -11.68 -17.26 7.58
C GLU A 181 -12.06 -16.35 8.76
N ASP A 182 -12.01 -16.87 9.99
CA ASP A 182 -12.38 -16.07 11.17
C ASP A 182 -11.39 -14.96 11.44
N GLU A 183 -10.10 -15.19 11.21
CA GLU A 183 -9.06 -14.15 11.22
C GLU A 183 -9.34 -13.07 10.17
N GLN A 184 -9.69 -13.47 8.95
CA GLN A 184 -10.05 -12.52 7.89
C GLN A 184 -11.30 -11.71 8.24
N LYS A 185 -12.33 -12.35 8.79
CA LYS A 185 -13.53 -11.65 9.27
C LYS A 185 -13.22 -10.67 10.40
N GLN A 186 -12.30 -11.03 11.31
CA GLN A 186 -11.90 -10.15 12.40
C GLN A 186 -11.17 -8.91 11.86
N MET A 187 -10.17 -9.08 10.97
CA MET A 187 -9.47 -7.95 10.33
C MET A 187 -10.43 -7.01 9.60
N LEU A 188 -11.44 -7.55 8.92
CA LEU A 188 -12.46 -6.73 8.24
C LEU A 188 -13.35 -5.98 9.25
N ARG A 189 -13.73 -6.59 10.39
CA ARG A 189 -14.48 -5.90 11.47
C ARG A 189 -13.67 -4.78 12.11
N ASP A 190 -12.39 -5.02 12.39
CA ASP A 190 -11.49 -4.02 12.97
C ASP A 190 -11.32 -2.82 12.03
N LEU A 191 -11.19 -3.11 10.73
CA LEU A 191 -11.16 -2.08 9.70
C LEU A 191 -12.47 -1.27 9.65
N GLN A 192 -13.63 -1.93 9.72
CA GLN A 192 -14.92 -1.25 9.76
C GLN A 192 -15.04 -0.33 10.97
N THR A 193 -14.57 -0.78 12.15
CA THR A 193 -14.52 0.06 13.35
C THR A 193 -13.67 1.31 13.15
N LEU A 194 -12.50 1.16 12.51
CA LEU A 194 -11.67 2.32 12.16
C LEU A 194 -12.39 3.29 11.21
N LEU A 195 -13.10 2.77 10.20
CA LEU A 195 -13.87 3.60 9.25
C LEU A 195 -15.06 4.29 9.91
N ASP A 196 -15.71 3.66 10.90
CA ASP A 196 -16.76 4.29 11.71
C ASP A 196 -16.24 5.45 12.56
N ASP A 197 -15.05 5.29 13.12
CA ASP A 197 -14.40 6.37 13.88
C ASP A 197 -13.98 7.53 12.97
N ILE A 198 -13.51 7.22 11.76
CA ILE A 198 -13.21 8.24 10.74
C ILE A 198 -14.49 8.98 10.31
N GLU A 199 -15.60 8.26 10.10
CA GLU A 199 -16.90 8.88 9.78
C GLU A 199 -17.32 9.86 10.88
N LYS A 200 -17.22 9.45 12.17
CA LYS A 200 -17.53 10.33 13.31
C LYS A 200 -16.63 11.58 13.34
N GLU A 201 -15.33 11.40 13.11
CA GLU A 201 -14.40 12.54 13.09
C GLU A 201 -14.72 13.50 11.94
N LEU A 202 -15.04 13.00 10.76
CA LEU A 202 -15.47 13.82 9.63
C LEU A 202 -16.81 14.52 9.89
N ALA A 203 -17.81 13.81 10.46
CA ALA A 203 -19.11 14.36 10.77
C ALA A 203 -19.05 15.52 11.79
N ASN A 204 -18.18 15.40 12.79
CA ASN A 204 -17.98 16.43 13.80
C ASN A 204 -17.44 17.76 13.24
N LYS A 205 -16.85 17.74 12.06
CA LYS A 205 -16.19 18.90 11.42
C LYS A 205 -16.99 19.55 10.30
N VAL A 206 -18.08 18.94 9.87
CA VAL A 206 -18.91 19.46 8.75
C VAL A 206 -19.27 20.93 8.95
N TRP A 207 -19.60 21.33 10.17
CA TRP A 207 -19.95 22.73 10.50
C TRP A 207 -18.79 23.71 10.39
N GLN A 208 -17.55 23.23 10.61
CA GLN A 208 -16.36 24.08 10.62
C GLN A 208 -15.77 24.27 9.22
N TYR A 209 -15.65 23.18 8.43
CA TYR A 209 -14.91 23.15 7.17
C TYR A 209 -15.79 22.97 5.94
N LYS A 210 -17.10 22.70 6.11
CA LYS A 210 -18.07 22.42 5.04
C LYS A 210 -17.54 21.30 4.11
N ASP A 211 -17.56 21.55 2.79
CA ASP A 211 -17.13 20.55 1.79
C ASP A 211 -15.60 20.46 1.59
N ASN A 212 -14.82 21.30 2.27
CA ASN A 212 -13.36 21.37 2.11
C ASN A 212 -12.60 20.61 3.20
N GLN A 213 -13.29 19.86 4.06
CA GLN A 213 -12.61 19.13 5.14
C GLN A 213 -11.91 17.88 4.63
N TRP A 214 -10.72 17.64 5.17
CA TRP A 214 -9.99 16.39 5.09
C TRP A 214 -10.01 15.70 6.46
N LEU A 215 -9.27 14.60 6.62
CA LEU A 215 -9.36 13.78 7.83
C LEU A 215 -9.05 14.59 9.10
N ILE A 216 -8.11 15.52 9.06
CA ILE A 216 -7.68 16.28 10.24
C ILE A 216 -8.24 17.71 10.26
N ASN A 217 -8.11 18.44 9.16
CA ASN A 217 -8.53 19.83 8.99
C ASN A 217 -8.92 20.10 7.53
N ASP A 218 -8.71 21.29 7.00
CA ASP A 218 -8.91 21.67 5.61
C ASP A 218 -7.70 21.40 4.70
N GLU A 219 -6.60 20.89 5.24
CA GLU A 219 -5.40 20.49 4.48
C GLU A 219 -5.34 18.97 4.32
N PHE A 220 -4.94 18.53 3.13
CA PHE A 220 -4.71 17.11 2.84
C PHE A 220 -3.37 16.68 3.43
N THR A 221 -3.43 15.72 4.35
CA THR A 221 -2.28 15.27 5.16
C THR A 221 -1.77 13.88 4.76
N SER A 222 -0.68 13.44 5.38
CA SER A 222 -0.17 12.07 5.18
C SER A 222 -1.16 10.99 5.64
N ALA A 223 -2.01 11.28 6.65
CA ALA A 223 -3.08 10.39 7.07
C ALA A 223 -4.13 10.21 5.96
N ASP A 224 -4.48 11.29 5.25
CA ASP A 224 -5.37 11.24 4.10
C ASP A 224 -4.76 10.43 2.94
N CYS A 225 -3.46 10.57 2.68
CA CYS A 225 -2.76 9.75 1.69
C CYS A 225 -2.92 8.26 1.97
N ILE A 226 -2.72 7.84 3.22
CA ILE A 226 -2.81 6.43 3.62
C ILE A 226 -4.26 5.95 3.50
N LEU A 227 -5.23 6.71 4.02
CA LEU A 227 -6.65 6.37 3.94
C LEU A 227 -7.10 6.21 2.49
N ALA A 228 -6.72 7.13 1.60
CA ALA A 228 -7.08 7.06 0.18
C ALA A 228 -6.60 5.76 -0.48
N ILE A 229 -5.37 5.33 -0.18
CA ILE A 229 -4.82 4.10 -0.77
C ILE A 229 -5.41 2.85 -0.09
N ILE A 230 -5.77 2.89 1.19
CA ILE A 230 -6.53 1.81 1.83
C ILE A 230 -7.88 1.65 1.12
N LEU A 231 -8.66 2.72 0.96
CA LEU A 231 -9.97 2.66 0.31
C LEU A 231 -9.85 2.21 -1.15
N ASN A 232 -8.82 2.68 -1.88
CA ASN A 232 -8.52 2.19 -3.24
C ASN A 232 -8.26 0.68 -3.27
N ARG A 233 -7.51 0.16 -2.28
CA ARG A 233 -7.23 -1.27 -2.18
C ARG A 233 -8.49 -2.07 -1.90
N LEU A 234 -9.33 -1.59 -1.01
CA LEU A 234 -10.57 -2.26 -0.64
C LEU A 234 -11.58 -2.25 -1.80
N ASP A 235 -11.70 -1.13 -2.52
CA ASP A 235 -12.49 -1.01 -3.74
C ASP A 235 -12.00 -2.02 -4.81
N PHE A 236 -10.69 -2.08 -5.05
CA PHE A 236 -10.06 -3.05 -5.94
C PHE A 236 -10.37 -4.51 -5.55
N LEU A 237 -10.37 -4.81 -4.25
CA LEU A 237 -10.65 -6.16 -3.72
C LEU A 237 -12.14 -6.51 -3.74
N GLY A 238 -13.05 -5.54 -3.89
CA GLY A 238 -14.48 -5.75 -3.88
C GLY A 238 -15.13 -5.73 -2.49
N HIS A 239 -14.55 -4.94 -1.58
CA HIS A 239 -15.11 -4.65 -0.26
C HIS A 239 -15.78 -3.26 -0.19
N GLU A 240 -16.16 -2.67 -1.34
CA GLU A 240 -16.65 -1.28 -1.46
C GLU A 240 -17.90 -1.02 -0.63
N ASP A 241 -18.89 -1.94 -0.66
CA ASP A 241 -20.16 -1.75 0.03
C ASP A 241 -20.00 -1.67 1.56
N ASN A 242 -18.88 -2.18 2.09
CA ASN A 242 -18.56 -2.12 3.50
C ASN A 242 -17.85 -0.82 3.90
N MET A 243 -17.45 0.04 2.96
CA MET A 243 -16.52 1.14 3.23
C MET A 243 -17.15 2.53 3.22
N ALA A 244 -17.72 2.90 2.10
CA ALA A 244 -18.31 4.23 1.87
C ALA A 244 -19.77 4.05 1.42
N SER A 245 -20.58 3.47 2.30
CA SER A 245 -21.99 3.21 2.08
C SER A 245 -22.85 4.40 2.54
N LEU A 246 -24.16 4.29 2.36
CA LEU A 246 -25.15 5.19 2.96
C LEU A 246 -24.99 5.35 4.49
N ALA A 247 -24.33 4.39 5.14
CA ALA A 247 -24.02 4.44 6.57
C ALA A 247 -22.83 5.38 6.92
N ARG A 248 -22.01 5.78 5.93
CA ARG A 248 -20.82 6.65 6.12
C ARG A 248 -20.81 7.77 5.08
N PRO A 249 -21.77 8.71 5.13
CA PRO A 249 -21.92 9.75 4.09
C PRO A 249 -20.75 10.74 4.06
N CYS A 250 -20.16 11.09 5.21
CA CYS A 250 -19.02 12.00 5.27
C CYS A 250 -17.77 11.36 4.65
N LEU A 251 -17.52 10.08 4.95
CA LEU A 251 -16.45 9.32 4.35
C LEU A 251 -16.66 9.12 2.84
N ALA A 252 -17.91 8.89 2.41
CA ALA A 252 -18.24 8.78 0.98
C ALA A 252 -17.95 10.10 0.24
N SER A 253 -18.33 11.25 0.82
CA SER A 253 -18.01 12.57 0.29
C SER A 253 -16.49 12.81 0.25
N TRP A 254 -15.80 12.54 1.35
CA TRP A 254 -14.35 12.60 1.44
C TRP A 254 -13.68 11.72 0.35
N TRP A 255 -14.13 10.49 0.18
CA TRP A 255 -13.62 9.54 -0.81
C TRP A 255 -13.85 10.04 -2.25
N GLY A 256 -15.00 10.62 -2.54
CA GLY A 256 -15.28 11.25 -3.84
C GLY A 256 -14.25 12.33 -4.18
N ARG A 257 -13.91 13.21 -3.22
CA ARG A 257 -12.91 14.27 -3.40
C ARG A 257 -11.49 13.70 -3.50
N ALA A 258 -11.13 12.73 -2.65
CA ALA A 258 -9.80 12.11 -2.66
C ALA A 258 -9.48 11.44 -4.02
N LYS A 259 -10.47 10.76 -4.61
CA LYS A 259 -10.33 10.13 -5.94
C LYS A 259 -10.12 11.13 -7.08
N SER A 260 -10.57 12.37 -6.94
CA SER A 260 -10.41 13.41 -7.97
C SER A 260 -9.06 14.14 -7.90
N ARG A 261 -8.24 13.88 -6.86
CA ARG A 261 -6.92 14.50 -6.75
C ARG A 261 -5.96 13.93 -7.80
N GLU A 262 -5.18 14.80 -8.41
CA GLU A 262 -4.16 14.40 -9.40
C GLU A 262 -3.15 13.41 -8.79
N SER A 263 -2.72 13.66 -7.55
CA SER A 263 -1.84 12.77 -6.78
C SER A 263 -2.38 11.34 -6.67
N PHE A 264 -3.68 11.21 -6.40
CA PHE A 264 -4.34 9.91 -6.33
C PHE A 264 -4.39 9.22 -7.69
N ILE A 265 -4.79 9.95 -8.74
CA ILE A 265 -4.89 9.44 -10.10
C ILE A 265 -3.53 8.92 -10.57
N GLU A 266 -2.47 9.71 -10.39
CA GLU A 266 -1.11 9.31 -10.81
C GLU A 266 -0.51 8.19 -9.94
N ALA A 267 -0.79 8.17 -8.63
CA ALA A 267 -0.30 7.12 -7.73
C ALA A 267 -0.98 5.76 -7.98
N THR A 268 -2.22 5.76 -8.43
CA THR A 268 -3.02 4.54 -8.65
C THR A 268 -3.11 4.11 -10.11
N LYS A 269 -2.53 4.89 -11.01
CA LYS A 269 -2.48 4.60 -12.44
C LYS A 269 -1.79 3.27 -12.72
N THR A 270 -2.52 2.34 -13.29
CA THR A 270 -1.99 1.01 -13.61
C THR A 270 -2.18 0.71 -15.09
N PRO A 271 -1.21 0.04 -15.74
CA PRO A 271 -1.46 -0.54 -17.06
C PRO A 271 -2.56 -1.61 -16.96
N TYR A 272 -3.17 -1.93 -18.10
CA TYR A 272 -4.15 -3.03 -18.12
C TYR A 272 -3.50 -4.33 -17.64
N LEU A 273 -3.81 -4.72 -16.43
CA LEU A 273 -3.09 -5.75 -15.67
C LEU A 273 -3.03 -7.11 -16.36
N PRO A 274 -4.09 -7.65 -16.99
CA PRO A 274 -4.00 -8.93 -17.73
C PRO A 274 -2.97 -8.89 -18.85
N LEU A 275 -2.92 -7.80 -19.61
CA LEU A 275 -1.94 -7.62 -20.69
C LEU A 275 -0.53 -7.45 -20.14
N TYR A 276 -0.37 -6.73 -19.03
CA TYR A 276 0.91 -6.58 -18.35
C TYR A 276 1.46 -7.94 -17.87
N ILE A 277 0.64 -8.74 -17.18
CA ILE A 277 1.02 -10.08 -16.72
C ILE A 277 1.40 -10.98 -17.90
N LEU A 278 0.62 -10.94 -19.00
CA LEU A 278 0.92 -11.72 -20.20
C LEU A 278 2.27 -11.31 -20.80
N LYS A 279 2.51 -10.01 -20.98
CA LYS A 279 3.78 -9.50 -21.52
C LYS A 279 4.97 -9.87 -20.64
N SER A 280 4.81 -9.75 -19.31
CA SER A 280 5.84 -10.14 -18.34
C SER A 280 6.19 -11.63 -18.46
N LYS A 281 5.20 -12.52 -18.56
CA LYS A 281 5.44 -13.96 -18.75
C LYS A 281 6.11 -14.33 -20.09
N LEU A 282 5.92 -13.49 -21.10
CA LEU A 282 6.52 -13.65 -22.41
C LEU A 282 7.90 -12.97 -22.52
N GLY A 283 8.40 -12.35 -21.43
CA GLY A 283 9.68 -11.64 -21.43
C GLY A 283 9.70 -10.39 -22.33
N LEU A 284 8.53 -9.78 -22.56
CA LEU A 284 8.38 -8.59 -23.41
C LEU A 284 8.47 -7.27 -22.63
N ILE A 285 8.46 -7.36 -21.30
CA ILE A 285 8.64 -6.22 -20.34
C ILE A 285 9.28 -6.75 -19.08
#